data_98fa3cc15f127b9a31d8c5895b05203d
#
_entry.id   98fa3cc15f127b9a31d8c5895b05203d
#
_cell.length_a   1.000
_cell.length_b   1.000
_cell.length_c   1.000
_cell.angle_alpha   90.00
_cell.angle_beta   90.00
_cell.angle_gamma   90.00
#
_symmetry.space_group_name_H-M   'P 1'
#
loop_
_entity.id
_entity.type
_entity.pdbx_description
1 polymer ?
#
loop_
_entity_poly.entity_id
_entity_poly.type
_entity_poly.pdbx_seq_one_letter_code
_entity_poly.pdbx_strand_id
1 'polypeptide(L)'
;MINYEAEVDWGYSKQTLSFSNDKEESASKGLTIPSESKVLNMLVDNIPGKLKNTNGSGWGKDMLKSSRAHGPVIVSKYEGEFNGLETNIEVMPIRTEDGTGMENLIEISFKTDSYGEAALNRTKLMNTLEAKGWLVHADSLKTNLILNRY
;
A
#
# COMPACT_ATOMS: atom_id res chain seq x y z
N MET A 1 16.74 -18.87 -1.81
CA MET A 1 15.30 -18.98 -2.14
C MET A 1 14.72 -17.58 -2.07
N ILE A 2 14.04 -17.11 -3.09
CA ILE A 2 13.41 -15.79 -3.05
C ILE A 2 12.07 -16.00 -2.34
N ASN A 3 11.92 -15.46 -1.15
CA ASN A 3 10.67 -15.53 -0.40
C ASN A 3 9.73 -14.45 -0.93
N TYR A 4 8.69 -14.88 -1.64
CA TYR A 4 7.53 -14.03 -1.93
C TYR A 4 6.45 -14.34 -0.91
N GLU A 5 5.80 -13.30 -0.43
CA GLU A 5 4.56 -13.40 0.31
C GLU A 5 3.39 -13.27 -0.64
N ALA A 6 2.37 -14.09 -0.43
CA ALA A 6 1.13 -14.05 -1.19
C ALA A 6 -0.01 -13.68 -0.23
N GLU A 7 -0.68 -12.58 -0.51
CA GLU A 7 -1.79 -12.09 0.30
C GLU A 7 -3.02 -11.82 -0.56
N VAL A 8 -4.20 -11.91 0.03
CA VAL A 8 -5.44 -11.47 -0.58
C VAL A 8 -5.89 -10.20 0.12
N ASP A 9 -5.79 -9.08 -0.59
CA ASP A 9 -6.33 -7.80 -0.14
C ASP A 9 -7.84 -7.78 -0.40
N TRP A 10 -8.62 -7.74 0.68
CA TRP A 10 -10.07 -7.76 0.60
C TRP A 10 -10.66 -6.40 0.97
N GLY A 11 -10.92 -5.59 -0.05
CA GLY A 11 -11.53 -4.27 0.09
C GLY A 11 -13.05 -4.29 0.28
N TYR A 12 -13.71 -3.21 -0.13
CA TYR A 12 -15.15 -3.07 -0.02
C TYR A 12 -15.90 -4.11 -0.84
N SER A 13 -15.60 -4.26 -2.12
CA SER A 13 -16.25 -5.20 -3.03
C SER A 13 -15.30 -6.15 -3.74
N LYS A 14 -13.99 -5.88 -3.72
CA LYS A 14 -12.99 -6.62 -4.48
C LYS A 14 -12.05 -7.42 -3.60
N GLN A 15 -11.59 -8.53 -4.14
CA GLN A 15 -10.46 -9.30 -3.63
C GLN A 15 -9.35 -9.24 -4.67
N THR A 16 -8.15 -8.88 -4.24
CA THR A 16 -6.98 -8.78 -5.11
C THR A 16 -5.88 -9.66 -4.54
N LEU A 17 -5.38 -10.59 -5.34
CA LEU A 17 -4.21 -11.38 -4.98
C LEU A 17 -2.96 -10.53 -5.22
N SER A 18 -2.16 -10.33 -4.19
CA SER A 18 -0.90 -9.64 -4.26
C SER A 18 0.27 -10.58 -3.96
N PHE A 19 1.40 -10.33 -4.61
CA PHE A 19 2.67 -10.97 -4.32
C PHE A 19 3.70 -9.89 -4.03
N SER A 20 4.32 -9.97 -2.86
CA SER A 20 5.34 -9.03 -2.44
C SER A 20 6.66 -9.72 -2.12
N ASN A 21 7.73 -8.97 -2.22
CA ASN A 21 9.04 -9.37 -1.73
C ASN A 21 9.74 -8.11 -1.22
N ASP A 22 9.88 -8.03 0.10
CA ASP A 22 10.44 -6.86 0.75
C ASP A 22 11.95 -6.78 0.57
N LYS A 23 12.45 -5.58 0.45
CA LYS A 23 13.86 -5.24 0.43
C LYS A 23 14.13 -4.17 1.45
N GLU A 24 15.11 -4.43 2.28
CA GLU A 24 15.52 -3.52 3.34
C GLU A 24 16.81 -2.79 2.96
N GLU A 25 16.84 -1.51 3.26
CA GLU A 25 18.01 -0.66 3.13
C GLU A 25 18.24 0.09 4.44
N SER A 26 19.49 0.21 4.82
CA SER A 26 19.83 1.00 6.00
C SER A 26 19.51 2.48 5.81
N ALA A 27 18.83 3.06 6.80
CA ALA A 27 18.51 4.48 6.82
C ALA A 27 19.02 5.13 8.12
N SER A 28 19.18 6.45 8.10
CA SER A 28 19.43 7.22 9.31
C SER A 28 18.18 7.17 10.23
N LYS A 29 18.39 7.36 11.52
CA LYS A 29 17.28 7.37 12.50
C LYS A 29 16.29 8.49 12.20
N GLY A 30 15.01 8.20 12.42
CA GLY A 30 13.89 9.14 12.27
C GLY A 30 13.17 9.02 10.93
N LEU A 31 12.27 9.95 10.65
CA LEU A 31 11.47 10.01 9.41
C LEU A 31 12.29 10.62 8.25
N THR A 32 13.42 10.01 7.94
CA THR A 32 14.24 10.46 6.80
C THR A 32 13.82 9.69 5.56
N ILE A 33 13.22 10.39 4.61
CA ILE A 33 12.88 9.84 3.30
C ILE A 33 14.15 9.74 2.47
N PRO A 34 14.50 8.56 1.91
CA PRO A 34 15.65 8.43 1.02
C PRO A 34 15.49 9.33 -0.22
N SER A 35 16.60 9.77 -0.79
CA SER A 35 16.55 10.52 -2.05
C SER A 35 15.93 9.66 -3.17
N GLU A 36 15.31 10.30 -4.14
CA GLU A 36 14.72 9.64 -5.32
C GLU A 36 15.75 8.73 -6.01
N SER A 37 16.96 9.19 -6.19
CA SER A 37 18.04 8.39 -6.80
C SER A 37 18.39 7.15 -5.99
N LYS A 38 18.38 7.22 -4.66
CA LYS A 38 18.64 6.04 -3.80
C LYS A 38 17.51 5.02 -3.94
N VAL A 39 16.25 5.47 -3.89
CA VAL A 39 15.08 4.58 -4.08
C VAL A 39 15.10 3.95 -5.46
N LEU A 40 15.36 4.73 -6.49
CA LEU A 40 15.44 4.25 -7.88
C LEU A 40 16.52 3.19 -8.05
N ASN A 41 17.72 3.43 -7.51
CA ASN A 41 18.81 2.45 -7.57
C ASN A 41 18.42 1.14 -6.87
N MET A 42 17.81 1.22 -5.69
CA MET A 42 17.32 0.03 -4.97
C MET A 42 16.32 -0.77 -5.81
N LEU A 43 15.36 -0.11 -6.48
CA LEU A 43 14.40 -0.75 -7.38
C LEU A 43 15.08 -1.39 -8.60
N VAL A 44 16.01 -0.68 -9.24
CA VAL A 44 16.76 -1.16 -10.41
C VAL A 44 17.62 -2.37 -10.08
N ASP A 45 18.23 -2.39 -8.90
CA ASP A 45 19.12 -3.48 -8.47
C ASP A 45 18.34 -4.74 -8.04
N ASN A 46 17.12 -4.56 -7.57
CA ASN A 46 16.25 -5.64 -7.09
C ASN A 46 15.12 -6.01 -8.07
N ILE A 47 15.14 -5.51 -9.30
CA ILE A 47 14.08 -5.80 -10.28
C ILE A 47 13.95 -7.29 -10.56
N PRO A 48 12.73 -7.88 -10.50
CA PRO A 48 12.51 -9.29 -10.87
C PRO A 48 12.95 -9.58 -12.29
N GLY A 49 13.61 -10.75 -12.49
CA GLY A 49 14.22 -11.11 -13.78
C GLY A 49 13.23 -11.12 -14.96
N LYS A 50 11.98 -11.53 -14.72
CA LYS A 50 10.92 -11.47 -15.74
C LYS A 50 10.64 -10.03 -16.16
N LEU A 51 10.41 -9.14 -15.20
CA LEU A 51 10.14 -7.73 -15.48
C LEU A 51 11.34 -7.05 -16.16
N LYS A 52 12.57 -7.39 -15.74
CA LYS A 52 13.79 -6.84 -16.31
C LYS A 52 13.88 -6.97 -17.82
N ASN A 53 13.40 -8.10 -18.37
CA ASN A 53 13.62 -8.45 -19.78
C ASN A 53 12.29 -8.67 -20.57
N THR A 54 11.16 -8.18 -20.08
CA THR A 54 9.83 -8.42 -20.68
C THR A 54 9.77 -8.03 -22.15
N ASN A 55 10.30 -6.87 -22.53
CA ASN A 55 10.31 -6.35 -23.91
C ASN A 55 11.73 -6.21 -24.46
N GLY A 56 12.63 -7.12 -24.10
CA GLY A 56 14.03 -7.12 -24.51
C GLY A 56 14.99 -6.97 -23.34
N SER A 57 16.27 -7.20 -23.61
CA SER A 57 17.31 -7.17 -22.58
C SER A 57 17.41 -5.80 -21.91
N GLY A 58 17.25 -5.78 -20.59
CA GLY A 58 17.38 -4.56 -19.79
C GLY A 58 16.17 -3.62 -19.79
N TRP A 59 15.15 -3.88 -20.61
CA TRP A 59 13.99 -3.00 -20.77
C TRP A 59 13.39 -2.50 -19.45
N GLY A 60 13.15 -3.39 -18.48
CA GLY A 60 12.55 -3.01 -17.20
C GLY A 60 13.43 -2.05 -16.37
N LYS A 61 14.76 -2.20 -16.46
CA LYS A 61 15.70 -1.25 -15.81
C LYS A 61 15.63 0.13 -16.46
N ASP A 62 15.54 0.18 -17.78
CA ASP A 62 15.48 1.45 -18.50
C ASP A 62 14.14 2.15 -18.24
N MET A 63 13.04 1.40 -18.17
CA MET A 63 11.73 1.93 -17.77
C MET A 63 11.75 2.51 -16.34
N LEU A 64 12.33 1.78 -15.37
CA LEU A 64 12.47 2.30 -14.01
C LEU A 64 13.33 3.57 -13.96
N LYS A 65 14.45 3.61 -14.69
CA LYS A 65 15.33 4.79 -14.73
C LYS A 65 14.65 6.03 -15.32
N SER A 66 13.64 5.85 -16.16
CA SER A 66 12.84 6.93 -16.73
C SER A 66 11.63 7.32 -15.89
N SER A 67 11.36 6.59 -14.79
CA SER A 67 10.27 6.91 -13.87
C SER A 67 10.63 8.06 -12.93
N ARG A 68 9.61 8.60 -12.28
CA ARG A 68 9.75 9.61 -11.23
C ARG A 68 9.07 9.17 -9.95
N ALA A 69 9.48 9.75 -8.82
CA ALA A 69 8.79 9.56 -7.56
C ALA A 69 7.48 10.37 -7.52
N HIS A 70 6.47 9.81 -6.86
CA HIS A 70 5.20 10.45 -6.54
C HIS A 70 5.07 10.55 -5.02
N GLY A 71 4.73 11.71 -4.49
CA GLY A 71 4.71 11.98 -3.06
C GLY A 71 5.80 12.98 -2.64
N PRO A 72 6.31 12.96 -1.41
CA PRO A 72 6.05 11.95 -0.38
C PRO A 72 4.67 12.06 0.27
N VAL A 73 4.21 10.95 0.83
CA VAL A 73 3.04 10.90 1.71
C VAL A 73 3.47 10.35 3.06
N ILE A 74 3.24 11.11 4.11
CA ILE A 74 3.58 10.71 5.49
C ILE A 74 2.33 10.11 6.12
N VAL A 75 2.43 8.85 6.52
CA VAL A 75 1.34 8.08 7.10
C VAL A 75 1.51 7.99 8.60
N SER A 76 0.46 8.31 9.35
CA SER A 76 0.38 7.99 10.79
C SER A 76 -0.31 6.65 10.95
N LYS A 77 0.38 5.69 11.57
CA LYS A 77 -0.14 4.35 11.84
C LYS A 77 -0.45 4.21 13.32
N TYR A 78 -1.63 3.71 13.62
CA TYR A 78 -2.08 3.38 14.96
C TYR A 78 -2.42 1.89 15.01
N GLU A 79 -1.98 1.23 16.07
CA GLU A 79 -2.22 -0.20 16.29
C GLU A 79 -3.21 -0.38 17.43
N GLY A 80 -4.09 -1.32 17.27
CA GLY A 80 -5.12 -1.64 18.25
C GLY A 80 -5.67 -3.04 18.03
N GLU A 81 -6.84 -3.31 18.57
CA GLU A 81 -7.51 -4.60 18.45
C GLU A 81 -8.98 -4.40 18.07
N PHE A 82 -9.46 -5.19 17.12
CA PHE A 82 -10.86 -5.30 16.79
C PHE A 82 -11.28 -6.78 16.82
N ASN A 83 -12.16 -7.12 17.74
CA ASN A 83 -12.74 -8.45 17.86
C ASN A 83 -11.68 -9.59 18.00
N GLY A 84 -10.62 -9.35 18.75
CA GLY A 84 -9.52 -10.28 18.97
C GLY A 84 -8.44 -10.31 17.89
N LEU A 85 -8.57 -9.48 16.85
CA LEU A 85 -7.57 -9.35 15.78
C LEU A 85 -6.80 -8.05 15.94
N GLU A 86 -5.48 -8.13 15.79
CA GLU A 86 -4.64 -6.95 15.65
C GLU A 86 -5.12 -6.13 14.45
N THR A 87 -5.37 -4.87 14.69
CA THR A 87 -5.99 -3.98 13.72
C THR A 87 -5.18 -2.69 13.60
N ASN A 88 -4.94 -2.29 12.38
CA ASN A 88 -4.21 -1.07 12.07
C ASN A 88 -5.17 0.01 11.55
N ILE A 89 -4.94 1.25 11.96
CA ILE A 89 -5.57 2.45 11.40
C ILE A 89 -4.46 3.31 10.82
N GLU A 90 -4.53 3.56 9.52
CA GLU A 90 -3.61 4.44 8.83
C GLU A 90 -4.32 5.73 8.44
N VAL A 91 -3.72 6.86 8.80
CA VAL A 91 -4.19 8.20 8.44
C VAL A 91 -3.19 8.81 7.49
N MET A 92 -3.63 9.06 6.26
CA MET A 92 -2.81 9.57 5.17
C MET A 92 -3.35 10.92 4.70
N PRO A 93 -2.68 12.03 5.00
CA PRO A 93 -2.99 13.31 4.36
C PRO A 93 -2.52 13.24 2.90
N ILE A 94 -3.48 13.32 1.97
CA ILE A 94 -3.24 13.32 0.53
C ILE A 94 -3.83 14.56 -0.11
N ARG A 95 -3.34 14.94 -1.29
CA ARG A 95 -3.94 16.03 -2.06
C ARG A 95 -5.38 15.70 -2.41
N THR A 96 -6.25 16.70 -2.41
CA THR A 96 -7.59 16.60 -2.98
C THR A 96 -7.51 16.26 -4.47
N GLU A 97 -8.59 15.75 -5.05
CA GLU A 97 -8.63 15.37 -6.47
C GLU A 97 -8.39 16.57 -7.41
N ASP A 98 -8.87 17.74 -7.02
CA ASP A 98 -8.66 19.00 -7.75
C ASP A 98 -7.27 19.63 -7.52
N GLY A 99 -6.45 19.03 -6.65
CA GLY A 99 -5.10 19.49 -6.33
C GLY A 99 -5.02 20.77 -5.51
N THR A 100 -6.14 21.34 -5.06
CA THR A 100 -6.17 22.65 -4.38
C THR A 100 -5.98 22.58 -2.88
N GLY A 101 -6.15 21.39 -2.28
CA GLY A 101 -6.10 21.20 -0.83
C GLY A 101 -5.53 19.84 -0.43
N MET A 102 -5.76 19.54 0.85
CA MET A 102 -5.41 18.24 1.46
C MET A 102 -6.65 17.65 2.10
N GLU A 103 -6.77 16.34 2.02
CA GLU A 103 -7.78 15.56 2.73
C GLU A 103 -7.13 14.35 3.41
N ASN A 104 -7.76 13.79 4.43
CA ASN A 104 -7.28 12.58 5.07
C ASN A 104 -7.97 11.36 4.47
N LEU A 105 -7.17 10.47 3.89
CA LEU A 105 -7.60 9.10 3.63
C LEU A 105 -7.33 8.28 4.89
N ILE A 106 -8.36 7.60 5.39
CA ILE A 106 -8.26 6.74 6.57
C ILE A 106 -8.53 5.31 6.13
N GLU A 107 -7.61 4.41 6.44
CA GLU A 107 -7.75 3.00 6.20
C GLU A 107 -7.73 2.24 7.53
N ILE A 108 -8.65 1.29 7.68
CA ILE A 108 -8.67 0.35 8.81
C ILE A 108 -8.48 -1.05 8.23
N SER A 109 -7.49 -1.78 8.72
CA SER A 109 -7.16 -3.11 8.23
C SER A 109 -6.77 -4.06 9.35
N PHE A 110 -6.99 -5.34 9.14
CA PHE A 110 -6.47 -6.43 9.95
C PHE A 110 -5.99 -7.57 9.04
N LYS A 111 -5.16 -8.46 9.56
CA LYS A 111 -4.68 -9.65 8.85
C LYS A 111 -5.05 -10.91 9.61
N THR A 112 -5.33 -11.98 8.89
CA THR A 112 -5.55 -13.32 9.41
C THR A 112 -5.25 -14.35 8.32
N ASP A 113 -4.82 -15.54 8.72
CA ASP A 113 -4.55 -16.66 7.82
C ASP A 113 -5.81 -17.50 7.51
N SER A 114 -6.94 -17.15 8.11
CA SER A 114 -8.21 -17.88 7.94
C SER A 114 -9.21 -17.09 7.11
N TYR A 115 -9.59 -17.64 5.96
CA TYR A 115 -10.64 -17.05 5.12
C TYR A 115 -11.97 -16.87 5.88
N GLY A 116 -12.38 -17.87 6.68
CA GLY A 116 -13.63 -17.79 7.45
C GLY A 116 -13.59 -16.68 8.50
N GLU A 117 -12.47 -16.54 9.18
CA GLU A 117 -12.25 -15.47 10.15
C GLU A 117 -12.19 -14.10 9.46
N ALA A 118 -11.51 -14.01 8.32
CA ALA A 118 -11.47 -12.79 7.52
C ALA A 118 -12.89 -12.35 7.11
N ALA A 119 -13.69 -13.26 6.57
CA ALA A 119 -15.05 -12.97 6.12
C ALA A 119 -15.95 -12.49 7.27
N LEU A 120 -15.89 -13.18 8.41
CA LEU A 120 -16.68 -12.83 9.59
C LEU A 120 -16.30 -11.45 10.15
N ASN A 121 -15.01 -11.23 10.38
CA ASN A 121 -14.54 -10.00 11.01
C ASN A 121 -14.60 -8.79 10.07
N ARG A 122 -14.39 -8.99 8.75
CA ARG A 122 -14.66 -7.95 7.75
C ARG A 122 -16.13 -7.50 7.81
N THR A 123 -17.07 -8.43 7.84
CA THR A 123 -18.51 -8.10 7.94
C THR A 123 -18.81 -7.31 9.21
N LYS A 124 -18.27 -7.72 10.36
CA LYS A 124 -18.43 -6.99 11.63
C LYS A 124 -17.83 -5.59 11.58
N LEU A 125 -16.63 -5.46 11.01
CA LEU A 125 -15.97 -4.17 10.86
C LEU A 125 -16.78 -3.24 9.97
N MET A 126 -17.22 -3.70 8.81
CA MET A 126 -18.05 -2.91 7.89
C MET A 126 -19.35 -2.44 8.55
N ASN A 127 -20.05 -3.33 9.25
CA ASN A 127 -21.28 -2.96 9.98
C ASN A 127 -21.02 -1.92 11.08
N THR A 128 -19.87 -2.02 11.75
CA THR A 128 -19.47 -1.05 12.78
C THR A 128 -19.17 0.32 12.18
N LEU A 129 -18.46 0.35 11.04
CA LEU A 129 -18.16 1.59 10.33
C LEU A 129 -19.43 2.22 9.73
N GLU A 130 -20.31 1.40 9.16
CA GLU A 130 -21.60 1.83 8.62
C GLU A 130 -22.47 2.48 9.70
N ALA A 131 -22.60 1.83 10.85
CA ALA A 131 -23.38 2.36 11.98
C ALA A 131 -22.85 3.71 12.52
N LYS A 132 -21.58 4.02 12.24
CA LYS A 132 -20.96 5.30 12.61
C LYS A 132 -20.96 6.31 11.46
N GLY A 133 -21.42 5.94 10.28
CA GLY A 133 -21.33 6.77 9.07
C GLY A 133 -19.90 6.98 8.56
N TRP A 134 -18.99 6.04 8.84
CA TRP A 134 -17.58 6.12 8.47
C TRP A 134 -17.20 5.22 7.30
N LEU A 135 -18.09 4.31 6.89
CA LEU A 135 -17.82 3.41 5.78
C LEU A 135 -17.89 4.14 4.44
N VAL A 136 -16.82 4.03 3.67
CA VAL A 136 -16.80 4.46 2.27
C VAL A 136 -17.17 3.26 1.39
N HIS A 137 -18.25 3.37 0.63
CA HIS A 137 -18.82 2.30 -0.22
C HIS A 137 -18.08 2.19 -1.56
N ALA A 138 -16.75 2.18 -1.52
CA ALA A 138 -15.92 2.07 -2.71
C ALA A 138 -14.60 1.36 -2.41
N ASP A 139 -14.07 0.66 -3.41
CA ASP A 139 -12.71 0.18 -3.38
C ASP A 139 -11.77 1.30 -3.84
N SER A 140 -10.77 1.60 -3.03
CA SER A 140 -9.76 2.58 -3.34
C SER A 140 -8.38 1.99 -3.06
N LEU A 141 -7.51 1.98 -4.06
CA LEU A 141 -6.12 1.60 -3.90
C LEU A 141 -5.29 2.84 -3.56
N LYS A 142 -4.65 2.84 -2.39
CA LYS A 142 -3.75 3.94 -1.94
C LYS A 142 -2.75 4.35 -3.01
N THR A 143 -2.13 3.37 -3.64
CA THR A 143 -1.15 3.60 -4.70
C THR A 143 -1.74 4.39 -5.88
N ASN A 144 -2.94 4.03 -6.33
CA ASN A 144 -3.58 4.74 -7.44
C ASN A 144 -3.94 6.18 -7.08
N LEU A 145 -4.39 6.42 -5.85
CA LEU A 145 -4.67 7.77 -5.37
C LEU A 145 -3.39 8.63 -5.37
N ILE A 146 -2.28 8.09 -4.88
CA ILE A 146 -1.00 8.80 -4.87
C ILE A 146 -0.52 9.06 -6.30
N LEU A 147 -0.53 8.06 -7.18
CA LEU A 147 -0.11 8.22 -8.57
C LEU A 147 -0.93 9.24 -9.34
N ASN A 148 -2.22 9.38 -9.03
CA ASN A 148 -3.11 10.31 -9.72
C ASN A 148 -3.04 11.73 -9.18
N ARG A 149 -2.60 11.92 -7.93
CA ARG A 149 -2.69 13.21 -7.23
C ARG A 149 -1.34 13.91 -7.00
N TYR A 150 -0.19 13.25 -7.34
CA TYR A 150 1.17 13.81 -7.13
C TYR A 150 2.06 13.84 -8.36
#